data_c7f7a2020686f81b5ccfe5e4bf9f0ee0
#
_entry.id   c7f7a2020686f81b5ccfe5e4bf9f0ee0
#
_cell.length_a   1.000
_cell.length_b   1.000
_cell.length_c   1.000
_cell.angle_alpha   90.00
_cell.angle_beta   90.00
_cell.angle_gamma   90.00
#
_symmetry.space_group_name_H-M   'P 1'
#
loop_
_entity.id
_entity.type
_entity.pdbx_description
1 polymer ?
#
loop_
_entity_poly.entity_id
_entity_poly.type
_entity_poly.pdbx_seq_one_letter_code
_entity_poly.pdbx_strand_id
1 'polypeptide(L)'
;MNKIFKKIWSKSRGCFMAVSEFAKTATHSKLKASVLTLAGGLFGSAIQAAVVLEGNVLNADPRLPNKYNHIFFISEDTTINGNFDYNLRTTTTDSRDDLLIGCVSDNEHFSNVNLVVNGTTSFGPETWVSIGQVGNGSASNVNASLTTRDLNVSGWLYLGSRAVNYQYVPLTSRLVVSGTMNLYGSFFNTGHKTGSGLGTDVHTSGTGSFSIGTLNNWGNFNLASKNMNVSGEIGRLNLNGGSFNQNSTNNIYIRDELVLNSGSLVTQQPITVGQRAGNFSIGRSLVLAGGSLNQTGLLTQKAGQVSVTNGSYAFGTINKENGSLSNFGTLSITNFNQSGGSTKNSGTLTIGNSNLGGSLENIARLTLTGNVNTRGNLTSTGTLTNNGNWTEANRYTITGNLHNTGNINFQNGFQIQSGFMTSSGTLQTNNAFDIFDSLGKAGQQNLHYVGLGSSVPQEVKVSLTDFFQKYLPGTLSKSLVGHISLTGGKVIVTGVNLTTTQRDDLVQAFKAKFFLS
;
A
#
# COMPACT_ATOMS: atom_id res chain seq x y z
N MET A 1 59.95 26.56 21.91
CA MET A 1 58.89 25.68 21.29
C MET A 1 57.78 26.57 20.77
N ASN A 2 57.67 26.65 19.46
CA ASN A 2 56.70 27.53 18.79
C ASN A 2 55.29 26.97 18.94
N LYS A 3 54.36 27.87 19.28
CA LYS A 3 52.93 27.53 19.41
C LYS A 3 52.36 27.15 18.03
N ILE A 4 52.09 25.88 17.82
CA ILE A 4 51.64 25.32 16.54
C ILE A 4 50.12 25.55 16.34
N PHE A 5 49.40 26.06 17.36
CA PHE A 5 47.94 26.22 17.29
C PHE A 5 47.49 27.62 17.72
N LYS A 6 46.51 28.15 17.00
CA LYS A 6 45.82 29.40 17.32
C LYS A 6 44.39 29.09 17.78
N LYS A 7 43.94 29.73 18.86
CA LYS A 7 42.53 29.60 19.31
C LYS A 7 41.66 30.53 18.52
N ILE A 8 40.61 29.99 17.92
CA ILE A 8 39.59 30.76 17.19
C ILE A 8 38.23 30.49 17.84
N TRP A 9 37.46 31.56 18.06
CA TRP A 9 36.08 31.45 18.56
C TRP A 9 35.14 31.03 17.45
N SER A 10 34.43 29.91 17.65
CA SER A 10 33.39 29.46 16.72
C SER A 10 32.02 29.95 17.18
N LYS A 11 31.45 30.91 16.45
CA LYS A 11 30.10 31.44 16.73
C LYS A 11 29.01 30.38 16.64
N SER A 12 29.14 29.40 15.76
CA SER A 12 28.14 28.34 15.58
C SER A 12 28.15 27.27 16.67
N ARG A 13 29.26 27.18 17.44
CA ARG A 13 29.41 26.16 18.50
C ARG A 13 29.59 26.74 19.91
N GLY A 14 29.68 28.06 20.03
CA GLY A 14 29.83 28.75 21.31
C GLY A 14 31.09 28.38 22.10
N CYS A 15 32.15 27.92 21.44
CA CYS A 15 33.41 27.52 22.10
C CYS A 15 34.64 27.92 21.30
N PHE A 16 35.81 27.96 21.98
CA PHE A 16 37.09 28.15 21.33
C PHE A 16 37.56 26.84 20.67
N MET A 17 38.01 26.93 19.43
CA MET A 17 38.63 25.82 18.69
C MET A 17 40.10 26.10 18.46
N ALA A 18 40.95 25.08 18.60
CA ALA A 18 42.36 25.17 18.23
C ALA A 18 42.50 24.81 16.73
N VAL A 19 43.09 25.70 15.97
CA VAL A 19 43.39 25.48 14.54
C VAL A 19 44.88 25.53 14.28
N SER A 20 45.38 24.68 13.41
CA SER A 20 46.80 24.64 13.05
C SER A 20 47.18 25.88 12.24
N GLU A 21 48.30 26.50 12.56
CA GLU A 21 48.84 27.63 11.79
C GLU A 21 49.25 27.27 10.36
N PHE A 22 49.39 25.97 10.04
CA PHE A 22 49.73 25.54 8.68
C PHE A 22 48.60 25.68 7.65
N ALA A 23 47.40 26.15 8.07
CA ALA A 23 46.26 26.34 7.17
C ALA A 23 46.35 27.58 6.27
N LYS A 24 47.44 28.37 6.31
CA LYS A 24 47.51 29.66 5.60
C LYS A 24 48.32 29.68 4.31
N THR A 25 48.97 28.62 3.89
CA THR A 25 49.86 28.66 2.71
C THR A 25 49.60 27.50 1.74
N ALA A 26 48.44 27.51 1.08
CA ALA A 26 48.24 26.74 -0.15
C ALA A 26 47.23 27.45 -1.07
N THR A 27 47.71 28.41 -1.81
CA THR A 27 47.12 28.83 -3.08
C THR A 27 47.47 27.77 -4.09
N HIS A 28 46.44 27.33 -4.81
CA HIS A 28 46.37 26.35 -5.89
C HIS A 28 46.00 24.91 -5.49
N SER A 29 44.72 24.60 -5.84
CA SER A 29 44.22 23.27 -6.26
C SER A 29 44.80 22.02 -5.60
N LYS A 30 44.93 21.97 -4.29
CA LYS A 30 45.24 20.72 -3.59
C LYS A 30 44.37 20.59 -2.37
N LEU A 31 43.70 19.46 -2.31
CA LEU A 31 42.86 18.98 -1.23
C LEU A 31 43.43 19.18 0.15
N LYS A 32 42.67 19.82 1.04
CA LYS A 32 42.99 19.93 2.44
C LYS A 32 42.37 18.78 3.21
N ALA A 33 43.20 17.90 3.73
CA ALA A 33 42.82 17.01 4.82
C ALA A 33 42.91 17.83 6.12
N SER A 34 41.82 18.08 6.79
CA SER A 34 41.80 18.77 8.10
C SER A 34 41.57 17.72 9.18
N VAL A 35 42.61 17.44 9.96
CA VAL A 35 42.50 16.61 11.15
C VAL A 35 42.04 17.49 12.31
N LEU A 36 40.85 17.23 12.82
CA LEU A 36 40.30 17.89 14.00
C LEU A 36 40.59 17.02 15.22
N THR A 37 41.59 17.41 16.01
CA THR A 37 41.87 16.75 17.30
C THR A 37 41.11 17.48 18.41
N LEU A 38 40.13 16.82 19.00
CA LEU A 38 39.42 17.33 20.19
C LEU A 38 40.17 16.91 21.45
N ALA A 39 40.78 17.85 22.13
CA ALA A 39 41.34 17.61 23.47
C ALA A 39 40.25 17.78 24.53
N GLY A 40 39.68 16.71 25.01
CA GLY A 40 38.79 16.66 26.16
C GLY A 40 39.24 15.55 27.11
N GLY A 41 39.47 15.91 28.36
CA GLY A 41 40.19 15.10 29.33
C GLY A 41 39.56 13.78 29.72
N LEU A 42 40.43 12.87 30.07
CA LEU A 42 40.30 11.75 31.00
C LEU A 42 39.10 10.81 30.82
N PHE A 43 39.18 9.95 29.79
CA PHE A 43 38.81 8.52 29.88
C PHE A 43 39.40 7.84 28.63
N GLY A 44 40.20 6.80 28.85
CA GLY A 44 41.02 6.18 27.79
C GLY A 44 40.22 5.37 26.77
N SER A 45 39.51 6.03 25.87
CA SER A 45 39.16 5.52 24.54
C SER A 45 39.87 6.40 23.52
N ALA A 46 40.70 5.82 22.68
CA ALA A 46 41.33 6.54 21.58
C ALA A 46 40.25 7.22 20.75
N ILE A 47 40.20 8.56 20.76
CA ILE A 47 39.36 9.35 19.88
C ILE A 47 39.97 9.15 18.48
N GLN A 48 39.34 8.30 17.66
CA GLN A 48 39.73 8.13 16.28
C GLN A 48 39.39 9.44 15.54
N ALA A 49 40.37 10.02 14.88
CA ALA A 49 40.20 11.29 14.18
C ALA A 49 39.35 11.07 12.94
N ALA A 50 38.22 11.80 12.82
CA ALA A 50 37.38 11.73 11.64
C ALA A 50 38.13 12.30 10.42
N VAL A 51 38.12 11.56 9.32
CA VAL A 51 38.67 12.01 8.04
C VAL A 51 37.63 12.91 7.32
N VAL A 52 38.09 14.10 6.90
CA VAL A 52 37.26 14.99 6.08
C VAL A 52 37.88 15.15 4.71
N LEU A 53 37.16 14.76 3.68
CA LEU A 53 37.55 14.86 2.28
C LEU A 53 36.75 15.96 1.60
N GLU A 54 37.45 16.95 1.05
CA GLU A 54 36.86 18.04 0.31
C GLU A 54 36.73 17.72 -1.17
N GLY A 55 35.60 18.10 -1.76
CA GLY A 55 35.29 17.88 -3.17
C GLY A 55 34.79 16.47 -3.48
N ASN A 56 34.71 16.16 -4.74
CA ASN A 56 34.24 14.85 -5.18
C ASN A 56 35.31 13.76 -4.95
N VAL A 57 34.85 12.62 -4.49
CA VAL A 57 35.69 11.43 -4.30
C VAL A 57 35.31 10.38 -5.33
N LEU A 58 36.27 9.92 -6.07
CA LEU A 58 36.14 8.85 -7.05
C LEU A 58 36.75 7.55 -6.49
N ASN A 59 36.35 6.43 -7.02
CA ASN A 59 36.81 5.10 -6.62
C ASN A 59 38.34 4.88 -6.71
N ALA A 60 39.03 5.56 -7.61
CA ALA A 60 40.48 5.52 -7.70
C ALA A 60 41.19 6.60 -6.85
N ASP A 61 40.48 7.22 -5.94
CA ASP A 61 41.04 8.27 -5.11
C ASP A 61 42.09 7.67 -4.15
N PRO A 62 43.34 8.14 -4.19
CA PRO A 62 44.43 7.60 -3.37
C PRO A 62 44.23 7.83 -1.86
N ARG A 63 43.23 8.61 -1.50
CA ARG A 63 42.83 8.84 -0.11
C ARG A 63 41.98 7.71 0.48
N LEU A 64 41.37 6.88 -0.37
CA LEU A 64 40.65 5.68 0.06
C LEU A 64 41.66 4.55 0.25
N PRO A 65 41.76 3.97 1.44
CA PRO A 65 42.70 2.88 1.67
C PRO A 65 42.31 1.66 0.83
N ASN A 66 43.20 1.20 -0.02
CA ASN A 66 43.04 -0.03 -0.78
C ASN A 66 43.98 -1.09 -0.19
N LYS A 67 43.44 -2.12 0.41
CA LYS A 67 44.24 -3.19 1.03
C LYS A 67 44.40 -4.45 0.17
N TYR A 68 43.43 -4.73 -0.66
CA TYR A 68 43.42 -5.89 -1.55
C TYR A 68 42.94 -5.45 -2.93
N ASN A 69 43.42 -6.02 -3.97
CA ASN A 69 43.26 -5.58 -5.37
C ASN A 69 41.87 -5.10 -5.79
N HIS A 70 40.81 -5.44 -5.07
CA HIS A 70 39.41 -5.10 -5.41
C HIS A 70 38.53 -4.86 -4.21
N ILE A 71 39.09 -4.71 -2.99
CA ILE A 71 38.35 -4.46 -1.77
C ILE A 71 38.77 -3.14 -1.15
N PHE A 72 37.85 -2.21 -1.05
CA PHE A 72 38.05 -0.92 -0.42
C PHE A 72 37.40 -0.88 0.95
N PHE A 73 38.06 -0.28 1.90
CA PHE A 73 37.55 -0.15 3.25
C PHE A 73 37.36 1.31 3.61
N ILE A 74 36.19 1.65 4.17
CA ILE A 74 36.05 2.83 5.00
C ILE A 74 36.26 2.34 6.44
N SER A 75 37.41 2.63 6.99
CA SER A 75 37.91 2.06 8.25
C SER A 75 37.74 2.97 9.44
N GLU A 76 37.36 4.22 9.22
CA GLU A 76 37.22 5.25 10.25
C GLU A 76 36.11 6.24 9.84
N ASP A 77 35.63 7.02 10.78
CA ASP A 77 34.63 8.06 10.53
C ASP A 77 35.11 8.99 9.42
N THR A 78 34.37 9.00 8.32
CA THR A 78 34.73 9.72 7.10
C THR A 78 33.60 10.65 6.68
N THR A 79 33.92 11.91 6.41
CA THR A 79 32.99 12.90 5.84
C THR A 79 33.52 13.36 4.48
N ILE A 80 32.67 13.25 3.46
CA ILE A 80 32.94 13.73 2.11
C ILE A 80 32.07 14.97 1.86
N ASN A 81 32.71 16.13 1.70
CA ASN A 81 32.06 17.41 1.37
C ASN A 81 31.91 17.58 -0.15
N GLY A 82 31.29 16.61 -0.78
CA GLY A 82 31.09 16.54 -2.22
C GLY A 82 30.32 15.28 -2.57
N ASN A 83 30.45 14.81 -3.79
CA ASN A 83 29.87 13.55 -4.26
C ASN A 83 30.85 12.40 -4.03
N PHE A 84 30.31 11.21 -3.82
CA PHE A 84 31.07 9.98 -3.76
C PHE A 84 30.63 9.05 -4.91
N ASP A 85 31.51 8.80 -5.86
CA ASP A 85 31.24 7.93 -7.01
C ASP A 85 32.15 6.70 -6.93
N TYR A 86 31.53 5.58 -6.60
CA TYR A 86 32.20 4.28 -6.52
C TYR A 86 31.74 3.38 -7.66
N ASN A 87 32.44 3.46 -8.77
CA ASN A 87 32.12 2.77 -10.02
C ASN A 87 33.41 2.23 -10.68
N LEU A 88 34.00 1.21 -10.07
CA LEU A 88 35.19 0.56 -10.65
C LEU A 88 34.78 -0.29 -11.84
N ARG A 89 35.32 0.01 -13.01
CA ARG A 89 35.34 -0.89 -14.14
C ARG A 89 36.66 -1.62 -14.13
N THR A 90 36.68 -2.83 -13.57
CA THR A 90 37.83 -3.70 -13.79
C THR A 90 37.67 -4.43 -15.10
N THR A 91 38.68 -4.38 -15.94
CA THR A 91 38.72 -5.08 -17.23
C THR A 91 39.08 -6.56 -17.11
N THR A 92 39.15 -7.09 -15.89
CA THR A 92 39.54 -8.47 -15.61
C THR A 92 38.35 -9.32 -15.21
N THR A 93 38.21 -10.46 -15.79
CA THR A 93 37.03 -11.35 -15.78
C THR A 93 36.63 -11.94 -14.43
N ASP A 94 37.34 -11.65 -13.33
CA ASP A 94 37.12 -12.30 -12.03
C ASP A 94 37.00 -11.37 -10.82
N SER A 95 37.01 -10.08 -11.00
CA SER A 95 37.08 -9.15 -9.86
C SER A 95 35.83 -8.32 -9.70
N ARG A 96 35.12 -8.62 -8.66
CA ARG A 96 34.01 -7.79 -8.13
C ARG A 96 34.63 -6.75 -7.20
N ASP A 97 34.26 -5.50 -7.37
CA ASP A 97 34.74 -4.44 -6.53
C ASP A 97 33.88 -4.34 -5.28
N ASP A 98 34.44 -4.64 -4.14
CA ASP A 98 33.79 -4.57 -2.85
C ASP A 98 34.13 -3.26 -2.12
N LEU A 99 33.14 -2.57 -1.63
CA LEU A 99 33.27 -1.46 -0.69
C LEU A 99 32.71 -1.87 0.66
N LEU A 100 33.51 -1.85 1.69
CA LEU A 100 33.13 -2.21 3.04
C LEU A 100 33.16 -0.96 3.93
N ILE A 101 31.98 -0.54 4.42
CA ILE A 101 31.84 0.55 5.40
C ILE A 101 31.77 -0.09 6.78
N GLY A 102 32.87 -0.09 7.52
CA GLY A 102 33.04 -0.87 8.74
C GLY A 102 33.13 -2.37 8.46
N CYS A 103 34.15 -3.00 8.98
CA CYS A 103 34.38 -4.44 8.82
C CYS A 103 35.07 -5.01 10.05
N VAL A 104 34.65 -6.18 10.48
CA VAL A 104 35.38 -6.97 11.46
C VAL A 104 35.60 -8.36 10.90
N SER A 105 36.88 -8.75 10.78
CA SER A 105 37.33 -10.06 10.36
C SER A 105 38.56 -10.46 11.17
N ASP A 106 39.11 -11.64 10.94
CA ASP A 106 40.31 -12.12 11.64
C ASP A 106 41.49 -11.14 11.60
N ASN A 107 41.59 -10.35 10.52
CA ASN A 107 42.71 -9.43 10.27
C ASN A 107 42.32 -7.94 10.33
N GLU A 108 41.03 -7.61 10.41
CA GLU A 108 40.52 -6.24 10.30
C GLU A 108 39.49 -5.95 11.36
N HIS A 109 39.66 -4.84 12.12
CA HIS A 109 38.78 -4.48 13.23
C HIS A 109 38.30 -3.03 13.12
N PHE A 110 37.43 -2.76 12.15
CA PHE A 110 36.78 -1.44 11.95
C PHE A 110 35.34 -1.49 12.46
N SER A 111 35.17 -1.47 13.78
CA SER A 111 33.91 -1.82 14.43
C SER A 111 32.88 -0.68 14.54
N ASN A 112 33.33 0.58 14.50
CA ASN A 112 32.46 1.76 14.62
C ASN A 112 32.81 2.75 13.52
N VAL A 113 32.07 2.74 12.41
CA VAL A 113 32.40 3.52 11.22
C VAL A 113 31.18 4.22 10.65
N ASN A 114 31.30 5.52 10.46
CA ASN A 114 30.28 6.35 9.85
C ASN A 114 30.83 7.00 8.56
N LEU A 115 30.23 6.71 7.44
CA LEU A 115 30.45 7.42 6.20
C LEU A 115 29.36 8.46 5.98
N VAL A 116 29.75 9.74 5.93
CA VAL A 116 28.84 10.86 5.64
C VAL A 116 29.25 11.49 4.32
N VAL A 117 28.30 11.51 3.37
CA VAL A 117 28.48 12.17 2.07
C VAL A 117 27.48 13.31 1.96
N ASN A 118 27.95 14.55 1.95
CA ASN A 118 27.09 15.73 1.88
C ASN A 118 26.50 15.97 0.48
N GLY A 119 26.93 15.23 -0.52
CA GLY A 119 26.41 15.22 -1.88
C GLY A 119 25.67 13.95 -2.26
N THR A 120 25.81 13.55 -3.51
CA THR A 120 25.27 12.31 -4.07
C THR A 120 26.30 11.18 -3.93
N THR A 121 25.82 10.02 -3.49
CA THR A 121 26.60 8.77 -3.54
C THR A 121 26.11 7.95 -4.72
N SER A 122 27.04 7.40 -5.52
CA SER A 122 26.72 6.53 -6.65
C SER A 122 27.53 5.24 -6.56
N PHE A 123 26.82 4.10 -6.63
CA PHE A 123 27.40 2.77 -6.69
C PHE A 123 27.15 2.17 -8.07
N GLY A 124 28.22 1.86 -8.78
CA GLY A 124 28.19 1.34 -10.16
C GLY A 124 27.62 -0.08 -10.27
N PRO A 125 27.38 -0.57 -11.51
CA PRO A 125 26.66 -1.82 -11.74
C PRO A 125 27.41 -3.09 -11.28
N GLU A 126 28.72 -3.07 -11.17
CA GLU A 126 29.53 -4.22 -10.75
C GLU A 126 30.06 -4.09 -9.31
N THR A 127 29.56 -3.12 -8.57
CA THR A 127 29.98 -2.86 -7.21
C THR A 127 29.15 -3.61 -6.19
N TRP A 128 29.82 -4.06 -5.13
CA TRP A 128 29.20 -4.69 -3.96
C TRP A 128 29.54 -3.86 -2.73
N VAL A 129 28.53 -3.27 -2.15
CA VAL A 129 28.70 -2.36 -0.99
C VAL A 129 28.05 -2.98 0.22
N SER A 130 28.81 -3.10 1.33
CA SER A 130 28.29 -3.57 2.62
C SER A 130 28.40 -2.47 3.66
N ILE A 131 27.28 -2.14 4.31
CA ILE A 131 27.26 -1.27 5.49
C ILE A 131 27.31 -2.20 6.71
N GLY A 132 28.53 -2.38 7.24
CA GLY A 132 28.87 -3.37 8.25
C GLY A 132 29.11 -4.76 7.66
N GLN A 133 30.35 -5.23 7.70
CA GLN A 133 30.74 -6.56 7.26
C GLN A 133 31.28 -7.35 8.45
N VAL A 134 30.83 -8.59 8.60
CA VAL A 134 31.35 -9.52 9.59
C VAL A 134 32.02 -10.66 8.86
N GLY A 135 33.29 -10.89 9.13
CA GLY A 135 34.07 -12.02 8.62
C GLY A 135 34.22 -13.13 9.65
N ASN A 136 34.97 -14.17 9.30
CA ASN A 136 35.23 -15.32 10.17
C ASN A 136 35.97 -14.90 11.46
N GLY A 137 35.64 -15.51 12.56
CA GLY A 137 36.49 -15.56 13.76
C GLY A 137 36.39 -14.40 14.75
N SER A 138 35.59 -13.36 14.50
CA SER A 138 35.55 -12.19 15.38
C SER A 138 34.33 -12.17 16.30
N ALA A 139 34.57 -11.90 17.59
CA ALA A 139 33.54 -11.70 18.61
C ALA A 139 33.18 -10.20 18.81
N SER A 140 33.65 -9.29 17.98
CA SER A 140 33.46 -7.86 18.16
C SER A 140 32.20 -7.35 17.47
N ASN A 141 31.47 -6.43 18.14
CA ASN A 141 30.29 -5.77 17.58
C ASN A 141 30.69 -4.87 16.39
N VAL A 142 29.87 -4.85 15.34
CA VAL A 142 30.02 -3.92 14.22
C VAL A 142 28.89 -2.92 14.24
N ASN A 143 29.22 -1.63 14.27
CA ASN A 143 28.28 -0.53 14.06
C ASN A 143 28.75 0.27 12.85
N ALA A 144 27.96 0.27 11.80
CA ALA A 144 28.31 0.98 10.58
C ALA A 144 27.15 1.81 10.05
N SER A 145 27.46 2.96 9.47
CA SER A 145 26.44 3.78 8.85
C SER A 145 26.90 4.43 7.55
N LEU A 146 25.96 4.58 6.63
CA LEU A 146 26.05 5.47 5.47
C LEU A 146 24.98 6.54 5.58
N THR A 147 25.40 7.80 5.56
CA THR A 147 24.51 8.95 5.47
C THR A 147 24.85 9.74 4.21
N THR A 148 23.87 9.96 3.34
CA THR A 148 24.06 10.71 2.11
C THR A 148 22.82 11.54 1.79
N ARG A 149 22.99 12.61 0.99
CA ARG A 149 21.84 13.37 0.50
C ARG A 149 21.06 12.56 -0.51
N ASP A 150 21.70 12.13 -1.59
CA ASP A 150 21.10 11.30 -2.63
C ASP A 150 21.92 10.03 -2.85
N LEU A 151 21.28 8.94 -3.30
CA LEU A 151 21.94 7.67 -3.50
C LEU A 151 21.49 7.02 -4.82
N ASN A 152 22.45 6.68 -5.67
CA ASN A 152 22.20 5.88 -6.88
C ASN A 152 22.85 4.52 -6.71
N VAL A 153 22.08 3.45 -6.86
CA VAL A 153 22.57 2.06 -6.72
C VAL A 153 22.28 1.31 -8.01
N SER A 154 23.32 1.00 -8.76
CA SER A 154 23.22 0.14 -9.96
C SER A 154 23.75 -1.27 -9.70
N GLY A 155 24.59 -1.44 -8.69
CA GLY A 155 25.12 -2.71 -8.22
C GLY A 155 24.33 -3.30 -7.04
N TRP A 156 25.05 -3.82 -6.05
CA TRP A 156 24.49 -4.47 -4.88
C TRP A 156 24.81 -3.67 -3.61
N LEU A 157 23.81 -3.32 -2.84
CA LEU A 157 23.94 -2.65 -1.55
C LEU A 157 23.39 -3.56 -0.44
N TYR A 158 24.21 -3.87 0.54
CA TYR A 158 23.84 -4.67 1.70
C TYR A 158 23.75 -3.79 2.94
N LEU A 159 22.62 -3.83 3.60
CA LEU A 159 22.46 -3.30 4.95
C LEU A 159 22.86 -4.42 5.90
N GLY A 160 24.16 -4.47 6.24
CA GLY A 160 24.77 -5.55 6.96
C GLY A 160 25.74 -6.37 6.11
N SER A 161 26.09 -7.57 6.58
CA SER A 161 27.10 -8.41 5.97
C SER A 161 26.61 -9.12 4.71
N ARG A 162 27.38 -9.08 3.64
CA ARG A 162 27.16 -9.83 2.41
C ARG A 162 27.34 -11.34 2.57
N ALA A 163 28.41 -11.71 3.23
CA ALA A 163 28.75 -13.11 3.45
C ALA A 163 28.91 -13.35 4.95
N VAL A 164 28.42 -14.46 5.41
CA VAL A 164 28.59 -14.85 6.79
C VAL A 164 29.04 -16.28 6.82
N ASN A 165 30.23 -16.50 7.34
CA ASN A 165 30.64 -17.77 7.86
C ASN A 165 30.81 -17.62 9.37
N TYR A 166 29.93 -18.24 10.12
CA TYR A 166 30.23 -18.89 11.40
C TYR A 166 30.08 -18.21 12.75
N GLN A 167 29.71 -16.96 12.98
CA GLN A 167 29.47 -16.56 14.37
C GLN A 167 28.37 -15.53 14.59
N TYR A 168 27.69 -15.61 15.74
CA TYR A 168 26.74 -14.61 16.23
C TYR A 168 27.49 -13.34 16.65
N VAL A 169 27.71 -12.44 15.72
CA VAL A 169 28.27 -11.14 16.03
C VAL A 169 27.16 -10.12 15.97
N PRO A 170 26.92 -9.35 17.04
CA PRO A 170 25.97 -8.26 17.00
C PRO A 170 26.37 -7.24 15.93
N LEU A 171 25.51 -7.04 14.96
CA LEU A 171 25.70 -6.10 13.87
C LEU A 171 24.62 -5.03 13.93
N THR A 172 25.03 -3.76 13.92
CA THR A 172 24.13 -2.63 13.76
C THR A 172 24.49 -1.88 12.49
N SER A 173 23.57 -1.83 11.54
CA SER A 173 23.77 -1.16 10.27
C SER A 173 22.72 -0.10 10.04
N ARG A 174 23.15 1.06 9.54
CA ARG A 174 22.24 2.17 9.29
C ARG A 174 22.48 2.82 7.93
N LEU A 175 21.40 3.02 7.18
CA LEU A 175 21.40 3.80 5.95
C LEU A 175 20.48 5.02 6.10
N VAL A 176 21.00 6.21 5.80
CA VAL A 176 20.21 7.44 5.77
C VAL A 176 20.40 8.13 4.43
N VAL A 177 19.32 8.27 3.69
CA VAL A 177 19.24 9.03 2.44
C VAL A 177 18.21 10.14 2.64
N SER A 178 18.69 11.37 2.84
CA SER A 178 17.78 12.48 3.16
C SER A 178 16.95 12.96 1.97
N GLY A 179 17.43 12.77 0.75
CA GLY A 179 16.77 13.08 -0.52
C GLY A 179 16.26 11.83 -1.22
N THR A 180 16.81 11.56 -2.42
CA THR A 180 16.32 10.50 -3.31
C THR A 180 17.30 9.34 -3.39
N MET A 181 16.77 8.12 -3.24
CA MET A 181 17.46 6.89 -3.61
C MET A 181 16.89 6.35 -4.92
N ASN A 182 17.73 6.19 -5.91
CA ASN A 182 17.42 5.52 -7.18
C ASN A 182 18.05 4.13 -7.16
N LEU A 183 17.22 3.10 -7.12
CA LEU A 183 17.65 1.70 -7.09
C LEU A 183 17.41 1.05 -8.44
N TYR A 184 18.47 0.82 -9.19
CA TYR A 184 18.48 0.07 -10.45
C TYR A 184 18.99 -1.36 -10.26
N GLY A 185 19.89 -1.55 -9.32
CA GLY A 185 20.45 -2.82 -8.91
C GLY A 185 19.65 -3.49 -7.79
N SER A 186 20.35 -3.90 -6.74
CA SER A 186 19.73 -4.64 -5.64
C SER A 186 20.11 -4.07 -4.27
N PHE A 187 19.13 -4.02 -3.39
CA PHE A 187 19.30 -3.73 -1.96
C PHE A 187 18.86 -4.95 -1.15
N PHE A 188 19.68 -5.35 -0.18
CA PHE A 188 19.41 -6.50 0.67
C PHE A 188 19.64 -6.18 2.15
N ASN A 189 18.84 -6.82 3.02
CA ASN A 189 19.16 -6.93 4.44
C ASN A 189 19.92 -8.23 4.66
N THR A 190 21.21 -8.18 4.84
CA THR A 190 22.13 -9.29 5.13
C THR A 190 21.87 -10.68 4.53
N GLY A 191 22.95 -11.40 4.27
CA GLY A 191 22.92 -12.86 4.09
C GLY A 191 22.24 -13.37 2.83
N HIS A 192 22.20 -12.58 1.74
CA HIS A 192 21.75 -13.12 0.48
C HIS A 192 22.82 -14.06 -0.09
N LYS A 193 22.48 -15.34 -0.12
CA LYS A 193 23.29 -16.37 -0.76
C LYS A 193 23.11 -16.30 -2.27
N THR A 194 24.11 -15.82 -2.98
CA THR A 194 24.20 -16.00 -4.43
C THR A 194 25.05 -17.24 -4.71
N GLY A 195 24.43 -18.34 -5.10
CA GLY A 195 25.15 -19.53 -5.56
C GLY A 195 24.76 -20.82 -4.84
N SER A 196 24.58 -21.87 -5.62
CA SER A 196 24.33 -23.22 -5.19
C SER A 196 25.59 -23.84 -4.56
N GLY A 197 25.77 -23.72 -3.26
CA GLY A 197 26.87 -24.47 -2.66
C GLY A 197 27.34 -24.12 -1.26
N LEU A 198 26.85 -23.06 -0.62
CA LEU A 198 27.30 -22.72 0.74
C LEU A 198 26.18 -22.91 1.76
N GLY A 199 26.54 -23.52 2.89
CA GLY A 199 25.69 -24.02 3.96
C GLY A 199 24.51 -23.15 4.42
N THR A 200 23.55 -23.79 5.00
CA THR A 200 22.16 -23.37 5.18
C THR A 200 21.90 -22.34 6.26
N ASP A 201 22.86 -21.95 7.09
CA ASP A 201 22.60 -21.16 8.29
C ASP A 201 23.52 -19.95 8.42
N VAL A 202 23.02 -18.80 7.97
CA VAL A 202 23.64 -17.52 8.25
C VAL A 202 23.00 -16.98 9.53
N HIS A 203 23.69 -17.14 10.65
CA HIS A 203 23.27 -16.65 11.95
C HIS A 203 23.91 -15.28 12.26
N THR A 204 23.40 -14.19 11.69
CA THR A 204 23.71 -12.85 12.18
C THR A 204 22.55 -12.38 13.05
N SER A 205 22.77 -12.30 14.34
CA SER A 205 21.88 -11.54 15.23
C SER A 205 22.21 -10.06 15.05
N GLY A 206 21.48 -9.34 14.19
CA GLY A 206 21.74 -7.94 13.92
C GLY A 206 20.49 -7.10 13.85
N THR A 207 20.68 -5.80 13.98
CA THR A 207 19.64 -4.80 13.74
C THR A 207 20.03 -3.91 12.57
N GLY A 208 19.12 -3.73 11.63
CA GLY A 208 19.26 -2.79 10.54
C GLY A 208 18.26 -1.66 10.66
N SER A 209 18.67 -0.48 10.24
CA SER A 209 17.73 0.62 10.10
C SER A 209 18.00 1.41 8.82
N PHE A 210 16.94 1.91 8.21
CA PHE A 210 17.10 2.87 7.12
C PHE A 210 16.06 3.98 7.19
N SER A 211 16.46 5.15 6.69
CA SER A 211 15.58 6.29 6.47
C SER A 211 15.86 6.85 5.08
N ILE A 212 14.86 6.86 4.22
CA ILE A 212 14.98 7.28 2.82
C ILE A 212 13.88 8.31 2.53
N GLY A 213 14.23 9.49 2.02
CA GLY A 213 13.28 10.53 1.64
C GLY A 213 12.34 10.06 0.54
N THR A 214 12.89 9.72 -0.62
CA THR A 214 12.15 9.11 -1.74
C THR A 214 12.92 7.91 -2.27
N LEU A 215 12.25 6.78 -2.41
CA LEU A 215 12.80 5.58 -3.07
C LEU A 215 12.13 5.40 -4.43
N ASN A 216 12.90 5.54 -5.49
CA ASN A 216 12.52 5.13 -6.83
C ASN A 216 13.14 3.76 -7.11
N ASN A 217 12.32 2.73 -7.25
CA ASN A 217 12.78 1.36 -7.37
C ASN A 217 12.49 0.78 -8.77
N TRP A 218 13.53 0.57 -9.54
CA TRP A 218 13.55 -0.20 -10.81
C TRP A 218 14.21 -1.56 -10.62
N GLY A 219 14.93 -1.78 -9.53
CA GLY A 219 15.66 -2.99 -9.20
C GLY A 219 14.97 -3.83 -8.11
N ASN A 220 15.78 -4.49 -7.28
CA ASN A 220 15.27 -5.37 -6.23
C ASN A 220 15.53 -4.77 -4.83
N PHE A 221 14.50 -4.36 -4.14
CA PHE A 221 14.57 -3.99 -2.73
C PHE A 221 14.10 -5.18 -1.89
N ASN A 222 15.05 -5.92 -1.32
CA ASN A 222 14.76 -7.21 -0.70
C ASN A 222 15.08 -7.22 0.80
N LEU A 223 14.06 -7.31 1.61
CA LEU A 223 14.12 -7.45 3.07
C LEU A 223 13.65 -8.85 3.52
N ALA A 224 13.87 -9.87 2.70
CA ALA A 224 13.36 -11.21 2.97
C ALA A 224 14.26 -12.04 3.91
N SER A 225 15.47 -11.58 4.25
CA SER A 225 16.32 -12.30 5.21
C SER A 225 15.69 -12.30 6.61
N LYS A 226 15.61 -13.47 7.22
CA LYS A 226 15.07 -13.66 8.58
C LYS A 226 16.09 -13.39 9.69
N ASN A 227 17.36 -13.24 9.32
CA ASN A 227 18.47 -13.21 10.27
C ASN A 227 18.79 -11.82 10.80
N MET A 228 18.14 -10.78 10.28
CA MET A 228 18.33 -9.42 10.72
C MET A 228 16.98 -8.72 10.84
N ASN A 229 16.70 -8.15 12.00
CA ASN A 229 15.53 -7.33 12.20
C ASN A 229 15.78 -5.94 11.60
N VAL A 230 14.99 -5.55 10.62
CA VAL A 230 15.12 -4.26 9.97
C VAL A 230 13.91 -3.40 10.27
N SER A 231 14.18 -2.17 10.68
CA SER A 231 13.17 -1.12 10.74
C SER A 231 13.49 -0.04 9.72
N GLY A 232 12.53 0.34 8.92
CA GLY A 232 12.74 1.31 7.85
C GLY A 232 11.63 2.35 7.76
N GLU A 233 12.05 3.57 7.41
CA GLU A 233 11.14 4.62 7.04
C GLU A 233 11.49 5.11 5.63
N ILE A 234 10.47 5.20 4.78
CA ILE A 234 10.55 5.76 3.44
C ILE A 234 9.51 6.88 3.37
N GLY A 235 9.91 8.09 2.98
CA GLY A 235 8.97 9.17 2.77
C GLY A 235 7.99 8.83 1.65
N ARG A 236 8.50 8.59 0.46
CA ARG A 236 7.73 8.16 -0.72
C ARG A 236 8.38 6.95 -1.38
N LEU A 237 7.59 5.93 -1.71
CA LEU A 237 8.03 4.74 -2.44
C LEU A 237 7.37 4.67 -3.81
N ASN A 238 8.16 4.71 -4.88
CA ASN A 238 7.73 4.52 -6.25
C ASN A 238 8.30 3.20 -6.79
N LEU A 239 7.43 2.22 -7.06
CA LEU A 239 7.81 0.98 -7.72
C LEU A 239 7.60 1.13 -9.23
N ASN A 240 8.71 1.26 -9.97
CA ASN A 240 8.71 1.63 -11.39
C ASN A 240 9.13 0.49 -12.33
N GLY A 241 9.14 -0.75 -11.84
CA GLY A 241 9.52 -1.94 -12.63
C GLY A 241 10.21 -3.00 -11.80
N GLY A 242 10.75 -2.64 -10.65
CA GLY A 242 11.45 -3.53 -9.74
C GLY A 242 10.54 -4.28 -8.77
N SER A 243 11.17 -4.94 -7.81
CA SER A 243 10.46 -5.63 -6.72
C SER A 243 10.76 -5.00 -5.36
N PHE A 244 9.77 -5.01 -4.49
CA PHE A 244 9.91 -4.71 -3.07
C PHE A 244 9.41 -5.91 -2.28
N ASN A 245 10.33 -6.62 -1.59
CA ASN A 245 10.03 -7.83 -0.84
C ASN A 245 10.26 -7.61 0.65
N GLN A 246 9.25 -7.90 1.46
CA GLN A 246 9.31 -7.82 2.92
C GLN A 246 8.82 -9.10 3.57
N ASN A 247 9.58 -9.61 4.54
CA ASN A 247 9.16 -10.73 5.39
C ASN A 247 8.40 -10.27 6.65
N SER A 248 8.03 -11.22 7.50
CA SER A 248 7.21 -10.99 8.68
C SER A 248 7.94 -10.31 9.85
N THR A 249 9.28 -10.25 9.84
CA THR A 249 10.07 -9.75 10.98
C THR A 249 10.42 -8.26 10.88
N ASN A 250 10.24 -7.66 9.71
CA ASN A 250 10.66 -6.29 9.43
C ASN A 250 9.51 -5.30 9.62
N ASN A 251 9.84 -4.12 10.16
CA ASN A 251 8.90 -3.02 10.36
C ASN A 251 9.18 -1.91 9.36
N ILE A 252 8.28 -1.74 8.39
CA ILE A 252 8.41 -0.74 7.33
C ILE A 252 7.28 0.25 7.41
N TYR A 253 7.66 1.52 7.45
CA TYR A 253 6.72 2.64 7.43
C TYR A 253 6.97 3.53 6.21
N ILE A 254 5.98 3.67 5.35
CA ILE A 254 5.98 4.62 4.24
C ILE A 254 5.17 5.83 4.68
N ARG A 255 5.87 6.93 4.95
CA ARG A 255 5.28 8.10 5.62
C ARG A 255 4.20 8.78 4.79
N ASP A 256 4.46 8.99 3.52
CA ASP A 256 3.57 9.76 2.66
C ASP A 256 2.80 8.86 1.69
N GLU A 257 3.46 8.27 0.71
CA GLU A 257 2.80 7.58 -0.38
C GLU A 257 3.58 6.36 -0.87
N LEU A 258 2.85 5.29 -1.17
CA LEU A 258 3.33 4.17 -1.96
C LEU A 258 2.61 4.18 -3.31
N VAL A 259 3.39 4.20 -4.41
CA VAL A 259 2.89 4.12 -5.78
C VAL A 259 3.44 2.86 -6.43
N LEU A 260 2.56 1.94 -6.80
CA LEU A 260 2.88 0.75 -7.58
C LEU A 260 2.56 1.02 -9.05
N ASN A 261 3.53 1.56 -9.79
CA ASN A 261 3.39 1.88 -11.22
C ASN A 261 3.55 0.61 -12.08
N SER A 262 4.58 -0.19 -11.77
CA SER A 262 4.89 -1.46 -12.39
C SER A 262 5.79 -2.26 -11.46
N GLY A 263 6.13 -3.51 -11.81
CA GLY A 263 6.92 -4.37 -10.94
C GLY A 263 6.07 -5.09 -9.89
N SER A 264 6.64 -5.39 -8.72
CA SER A 264 5.95 -6.18 -7.71
C SER A 264 6.16 -5.67 -6.29
N LEU A 265 5.08 -5.66 -5.52
CA LEU A 265 5.10 -5.52 -4.07
C LEU A 265 4.73 -6.86 -3.44
N VAL A 266 5.67 -7.44 -2.69
CA VAL A 266 5.48 -8.70 -1.97
C VAL A 266 5.67 -8.42 -0.48
N THR A 267 4.63 -8.64 0.30
CA THR A 267 4.70 -8.53 1.76
C THR A 267 3.96 -9.70 2.43
N GLN A 268 4.59 -10.30 3.43
CA GLN A 268 3.98 -11.31 4.28
C GLN A 268 3.12 -10.70 5.40
N GLN A 269 3.02 -9.37 5.43
CA GLN A 269 2.27 -8.64 6.44
C GLN A 269 1.01 -7.99 5.85
N PRO A 270 -0.04 -7.86 6.66
CA PRO A 270 -1.18 -7.01 6.32
C PRO A 270 -0.72 -5.57 6.05
N ILE A 271 -1.31 -4.94 5.03
CA ILE A 271 -1.05 -3.53 4.72
C ILE A 271 -2.00 -2.66 5.54
N THR A 272 -1.44 -1.71 6.28
CA THR A 272 -2.22 -0.68 6.98
C THR A 272 -2.02 0.67 6.33
N VAL A 273 -3.10 1.37 5.99
CA VAL A 273 -3.07 2.72 5.38
C VAL A 273 -3.73 3.73 6.31
N GLY A 274 -3.12 4.89 6.44
CA GLY A 274 -3.64 6.02 7.21
C GLY A 274 -3.20 6.07 8.67
N GLN A 275 -2.40 5.11 9.11
CA GLN A 275 -1.86 5.07 10.46
C GLN A 275 -0.55 4.27 10.47
N ARG A 276 0.41 4.69 11.30
CA ARG A 276 1.59 3.87 11.58
C ARG A 276 1.20 2.73 12.53
N ALA A 277 0.88 1.58 11.97
CA ALA A 277 0.45 0.40 12.72
C ALA A 277 0.82 -0.89 11.99
N GLY A 278 1.16 -1.94 12.73
CA GLY A 278 1.62 -3.20 12.16
C GLY A 278 3.02 -3.11 11.54
N ASN A 279 3.43 -4.17 10.88
CA ASN A 279 4.79 -4.31 10.36
C ASN A 279 4.96 -3.71 8.95
N PHE A 280 3.86 -3.44 8.23
CA PHE A 280 3.86 -2.71 6.98
C PHE A 280 2.76 -1.65 6.98
N SER A 281 3.15 -0.38 7.01
CA SER A 281 2.19 0.70 7.11
C SER A 281 2.53 1.87 6.18
N ILE A 282 1.46 2.52 5.69
CA ILE A 282 1.50 3.65 4.77
C ILE A 282 0.72 4.79 5.41
N GLY A 283 1.35 5.95 5.59
CA GLY A 283 0.78 7.04 6.36
C GLY A 283 -0.36 7.77 5.67
N ARG A 284 -0.30 7.95 4.35
CA ARG A 284 -1.30 8.77 3.64
C ARG A 284 -1.96 8.08 2.46
N SER A 285 -1.19 7.55 1.52
CA SER A 285 -1.74 7.12 0.24
C SER A 285 -1.11 5.84 -0.28
N LEU A 286 -1.97 4.91 -0.72
CA LEU A 286 -1.61 3.74 -1.52
C LEU A 286 -2.21 3.88 -2.91
N VAL A 287 -1.36 3.93 -3.94
CA VAL A 287 -1.77 4.04 -5.34
C VAL A 287 -1.36 2.78 -6.10
N LEU A 288 -2.34 2.08 -6.64
CA LEU A 288 -2.18 0.89 -7.45
C LEU A 288 -2.44 1.28 -8.91
N ALA A 289 -1.37 1.55 -9.66
CA ALA A 289 -1.42 2.05 -11.04
C ALA A 289 -1.04 0.99 -12.08
N GLY A 290 -0.45 -0.12 -11.65
CA GLY A 290 -0.01 -1.24 -12.49
C GLY A 290 0.80 -2.23 -11.66
N GLY A 291 1.50 -3.16 -12.29
CA GLY A 291 2.29 -4.16 -11.59
C GLY A 291 1.47 -5.19 -10.79
N SER A 292 2.15 -5.94 -9.94
CA SER A 292 1.56 -7.00 -9.12
C SER A 292 1.68 -6.71 -7.62
N LEU A 293 0.60 -7.01 -6.91
CA LEU A 293 0.55 -6.94 -5.45
C LEU A 293 0.34 -8.35 -4.90
N ASN A 294 1.33 -8.86 -4.17
CA ASN A 294 1.23 -10.11 -3.43
C ASN A 294 1.40 -9.83 -1.94
N GLN A 295 0.35 -10.07 -1.18
CA GLN A 295 0.27 -9.78 0.25
C GLN A 295 -0.61 -10.85 0.94
N THR A 296 -0.77 -10.78 2.25
CA THR A 296 -1.53 -11.76 3.05
C THR A 296 -3.05 -11.78 2.81
N GLY A 297 -3.55 -11.02 1.85
CA GLY A 297 -4.99 -10.90 1.59
C GLY A 297 -5.73 -9.88 2.46
N LEU A 298 -5.04 -9.20 3.40
CA LEU A 298 -5.65 -8.23 4.31
C LEU A 298 -5.10 -6.82 4.08
N LEU A 299 -6.01 -5.88 3.82
CA LEU A 299 -5.79 -4.44 3.82
C LEU A 299 -6.64 -3.80 4.93
N THR A 300 -6.02 -3.03 5.79
CA THR A 300 -6.73 -2.21 6.79
C THR A 300 -6.56 -0.73 6.46
N GLN A 301 -7.64 -0.03 6.17
CA GLN A 301 -7.64 1.41 5.92
C GLN A 301 -8.22 2.16 7.14
N LYS A 302 -7.33 2.76 7.93
CA LYS A 302 -7.69 3.57 9.12
C LYS A 302 -8.08 5.00 8.74
N ALA A 303 -7.37 5.55 7.75
CA ALA A 303 -7.56 6.89 7.18
C ALA A 303 -6.89 6.96 5.80
N GLY A 304 -6.68 8.17 5.29
CA GLY A 304 -5.92 8.37 4.05
C GLY A 304 -6.66 7.88 2.80
N GLN A 305 -5.90 7.62 1.76
CA GLN A 305 -6.43 7.26 0.44
C GLN A 305 -5.88 5.91 -0.03
N VAL A 306 -6.77 5.10 -0.59
CA VAL A 306 -6.42 3.95 -1.42
C VAL A 306 -7.00 4.19 -2.80
N SER A 307 -6.17 4.08 -3.84
CA SER A 307 -6.59 4.33 -5.22
C SER A 307 -6.12 3.20 -6.13
N VAL A 308 -7.05 2.59 -6.85
CA VAL A 308 -6.77 1.69 -7.97
C VAL A 308 -6.97 2.52 -9.23
N THR A 309 -5.88 3.00 -9.84
CA THR A 309 -5.96 3.87 -11.02
C THR A 309 -5.96 3.08 -12.31
N ASN A 310 -5.33 1.89 -12.31
CA ASN A 310 -5.29 0.97 -13.44
C ASN A 310 -5.01 -0.46 -12.93
N GLY A 311 -5.12 -1.44 -13.81
CA GLY A 311 -4.81 -2.83 -13.51
C GLY A 311 -5.94 -3.60 -12.83
N SER A 312 -5.62 -4.81 -12.39
CA SER A 312 -6.54 -5.73 -11.73
C SER A 312 -5.95 -6.22 -10.42
N TYR A 313 -6.68 -6.00 -9.34
CA TYR A 313 -6.24 -6.35 -7.99
C TYR A 313 -7.31 -7.14 -7.25
N ALA A 314 -6.86 -8.09 -6.44
CA ALA A 314 -7.73 -8.90 -5.59
C ALA A 314 -7.27 -8.83 -4.14
N PHE A 315 -8.22 -8.60 -3.24
CA PHE A 315 -7.99 -8.66 -1.79
C PHE A 315 -8.92 -9.70 -1.16
N GLY A 316 -8.37 -10.49 -0.25
CA GLY A 316 -9.18 -11.40 0.56
C GLY A 316 -10.08 -10.61 1.51
N THR A 317 -9.52 -9.64 2.22
CA THR A 317 -10.27 -8.80 3.14
C THR A 317 -9.80 -7.35 3.08
N ILE A 318 -10.75 -6.43 3.00
CA ILE A 318 -10.50 -5.00 3.26
C ILE A 318 -11.33 -4.57 4.46
N ASN A 319 -10.66 -4.12 5.51
CA ASN A 319 -11.27 -3.46 6.67
C ASN A 319 -11.06 -1.96 6.53
N LYS A 320 -12.11 -1.24 6.17
CA LYS A 320 -12.09 0.20 5.97
C LYS A 320 -12.83 0.89 7.11
N GLU A 321 -12.08 1.54 7.98
CA GLU A 321 -12.63 2.29 9.11
C GLU A 321 -12.96 3.73 8.70
N ASN A 322 -12.08 4.36 7.92
CA ASN A 322 -12.26 5.72 7.43
C ASN A 322 -11.45 5.95 6.14
N GLY A 323 -11.37 7.21 5.68
CA GLY A 323 -10.63 7.59 4.48
C GLY A 323 -11.40 7.35 3.19
N SER A 324 -10.72 7.40 2.05
CA SER A 324 -11.32 7.22 0.72
C SER A 324 -10.70 6.02 -0.01
N LEU A 325 -11.56 5.23 -0.65
CA LEU A 325 -11.18 4.20 -1.61
C LEU A 325 -11.72 4.60 -2.99
N SER A 326 -10.86 4.74 -3.98
CA SER A 326 -11.24 5.06 -5.35
C SER A 326 -10.80 3.94 -6.29
N ASN A 327 -11.73 3.42 -7.09
CA ASN A 327 -11.44 2.38 -8.07
C ASN A 327 -11.76 2.87 -9.50
N PHE A 328 -10.74 2.94 -10.34
CA PHE A 328 -10.85 3.20 -11.78
C PHE A 328 -10.45 1.97 -12.62
N GLY A 329 -9.80 0.98 -12.01
CA GLY A 329 -9.41 -0.29 -12.61
C GLY A 329 -10.39 -1.43 -12.32
N THR A 330 -9.86 -2.61 -12.14
CA THR A 330 -10.62 -3.81 -11.71
C THR A 330 -10.20 -4.17 -10.29
N LEU A 331 -11.17 -4.19 -9.38
CA LEU A 331 -10.96 -4.52 -7.98
C LEU A 331 -11.94 -5.61 -7.53
N SER A 332 -11.40 -6.70 -7.00
CA SER A 332 -12.17 -7.78 -6.41
C SER A 332 -11.86 -7.91 -4.92
N ILE A 333 -12.88 -7.95 -4.09
CA ILE A 333 -12.76 -8.03 -2.63
C ILE A 333 -13.67 -9.15 -2.13
N THR A 334 -13.07 -10.17 -1.50
CA THR A 334 -13.86 -11.29 -0.98
C THR A 334 -14.67 -10.89 0.26
N ASN A 335 -14.04 -10.14 1.19
CA ASN A 335 -14.72 -9.62 2.38
C ASN A 335 -14.45 -8.12 2.50
N PHE A 336 -15.50 -7.30 2.40
CA PHE A 336 -15.37 -5.85 2.48
C PHE A 336 -16.14 -5.30 3.67
N ASN A 337 -15.44 -4.96 4.74
CA ASN A 337 -16.00 -4.36 5.93
C ASN A 337 -15.72 -2.86 5.94
N GLN A 338 -16.71 -2.06 5.61
CA GLN A 338 -16.61 -0.60 5.63
C GLN A 338 -17.44 -0.04 6.78
N SER A 339 -16.80 0.38 7.86
CA SER A 339 -17.51 1.03 8.99
C SER A 339 -17.66 2.54 8.81
N GLY A 340 -16.79 3.16 7.99
CA GLY A 340 -16.85 4.60 7.73
C GLY A 340 -16.16 4.98 6.43
N GLY A 341 -16.01 6.31 6.22
CA GLY A 341 -15.38 6.87 5.04
C GLY A 341 -16.17 6.66 3.74
N SER A 342 -15.53 6.91 2.61
CA SER A 342 -16.16 6.83 1.29
C SER A 342 -15.45 5.84 0.36
N THR A 343 -16.25 5.15 -0.47
CA THR A 343 -15.76 4.32 -1.57
C THR A 343 -16.39 4.83 -2.86
N LYS A 344 -15.57 5.09 -3.89
CA LYS A 344 -16.03 5.50 -5.21
C LYS A 344 -15.56 4.50 -6.25
N ASN A 345 -16.50 3.95 -7.00
CA ASN A 345 -16.22 3.03 -8.08
C ASN A 345 -16.54 3.67 -9.44
N SER A 346 -15.50 3.90 -10.24
CA SER A 346 -15.57 4.35 -11.62
C SER A 346 -15.02 3.29 -12.60
N GLY A 347 -14.65 2.10 -12.08
CA GLY A 347 -14.18 0.95 -12.83
C GLY A 347 -15.05 -0.28 -12.59
N THR A 348 -14.45 -1.45 -12.52
CA THR A 348 -15.14 -2.69 -12.18
C THR A 348 -14.83 -3.06 -10.73
N LEU A 349 -15.86 -3.16 -9.90
CA LEU A 349 -15.77 -3.57 -8.50
C LEU A 349 -16.62 -4.81 -8.24
N THR A 350 -15.99 -5.85 -7.73
CA THR A 350 -16.69 -7.07 -7.29
C THR A 350 -16.53 -7.21 -5.78
N ILE A 351 -17.64 -7.35 -5.09
CA ILE A 351 -17.68 -7.50 -3.63
C ILE A 351 -18.34 -8.83 -3.28
N GLY A 352 -17.66 -9.63 -2.48
CA GLY A 352 -18.21 -10.84 -1.87
C GLY A 352 -19.04 -10.50 -0.63
N ASN A 353 -18.65 -11.04 0.54
CA ASN A 353 -19.33 -10.72 1.79
C ASN A 353 -18.98 -9.31 2.25
N SER A 354 -19.97 -8.56 2.76
CA SER A 354 -19.66 -7.22 3.24
C SER A 354 -20.67 -6.66 4.24
N ASN A 355 -20.15 -5.74 5.07
CA ASN A 355 -20.92 -4.83 5.90
C ASN A 355 -20.55 -3.41 5.50
N LEU A 356 -21.46 -2.72 4.85
CA LEU A 356 -21.25 -1.36 4.32
C LEU A 356 -21.93 -0.34 5.24
N GLY A 357 -21.18 0.23 6.18
CA GLY A 357 -21.64 1.27 7.11
C GLY A 357 -21.29 2.68 6.66
N GLY A 358 -20.30 2.85 5.78
CA GLY A 358 -19.93 4.12 5.18
C GLY A 358 -20.68 4.42 3.88
N SER A 359 -20.14 5.33 3.05
CA SER A 359 -20.72 5.61 1.74
C SER A 359 -20.02 4.83 0.62
N LEU A 360 -20.81 4.28 -0.31
CA LEU A 360 -20.33 3.68 -1.54
C LEU A 360 -21.07 4.31 -2.73
N GLU A 361 -20.33 4.94 -3.62
CA GLU A 361 -20.81 5.48 -4.87
C GLU A 361 -20.34 4.61 -6.03
N ASN A 362 -21.26 4.06 -6.82
CA ASN A 362 -20.94 3.33 -8.04
C ASN A 362 -21.37 4.15 -9.28
N ILE A 363 -20.38 4.49 -10.12
CA ILE A 363 -20.61 5.18 -11.39
C ILE A 363 -20.54 4.21 -12.57
N ALA A 364 -19.74 3.14 -12.46
CA ALA A 364 -19.53 2.18 -13.53
C ALA A 364 -20.14 0.80 -13.20
N ARG A 365 -19.34 -0.21 -12.93
CA ARG A 365 -19.83 -1.58 -12.70
C ARG A 365 -19.56 -2.04 -11.26
N LEU A 366 -20.62 -2.38 -10.54
CA LEU A 366 -20.55 -3.02 -9.21
C LEU A 366 -21.24 -4.38 -9.27
N THR A 367 -20.56 -5.43 -8.80
CA THR A 367 -21.13 -6.78 -8.68
C THR A 367 -21.07 -7.25 -7.23
N LEU A 368 -22.20 -7.66 -6.68
CA LEU A 368 -22.33 -8.24 -5.35
C LEU A 368 -22.52 -9.75 -5.49
N THR A 369 -21.61 -10.54 -4.90
CA THR A 369 -21.60 -12.01 -5.09
C THR A 369 -21.84 -12.82 -3.82
N GLY A 370 -21.69 -12.20 -2.65
CA GLY A 370 -21.83 -12.85 -1.33
C GLY A 370 -22.99 -12.28 -0.53
N ASN A 371 -22.86 -12.37 0.82
CA ASN A 371 -23.80 -11.76 1.76
C ASN A 371 -23.42 -10.30 1.99
N VAL A 372 -24.21 -9.38 1.49
CA VAL A 372 -23.97 -7.93 1.56
C VAL A 372 -25.02 -7.28 2.43
N ASN A 373 -24.57 -6.61 3.49
CA ASN A 373 -25.43 -5.80 4.37
C ASN A 373 -25.06 -4.33 4.21
N THR A 374 -25.97 -3.53 3.70
CA THR A 374 -25.81 -2.09 3.57
C THR A 374 -26.56 -1.37 4.66
N ARG A 375 -25.85 -0.63 5.49
CA ARG A 375 -26.39 0.22 6.57
C ARG A 375 -26.00 1.69 6.38
N GLY A 376 -25.04 1.94 5.52
CA GLY A 376 -24.59 3.26 5.10
C GLY A 376 -25.34 3.74 3.88
N ASN A 377 -24.69 4.57 3.08
CA ASN A 377 -25.27 5.12 1.86
C ASN A 377 -24.69 4.44 0.63
N LEU A 378 -25.49 3.61 -0.04
CA LEU A 378 -25.13 3.03 -1.34
C LEU A 378 -25.87 3.78 -2.45
N THR A 379 -25.13 4.38 -3.37
CA THR A 379 -25.68 5.02 -4.56
C THR A 379 -25.07 4.41 -5.81
N SER A 380 -25.88 4.19 -6.85
CA SER A 380 -25.41 3.64 -8.12
C SER A 380 -26.09 4.34 -9.30
N THR A 381 -25.30 5.11 -10.04
CA THR A 381 -25.72 5.67 -11.34
C THR A 381 -25.25 4.80 -12.51
N GLY A 382 -24.33 3.88 -12.27
CA GLY A 382 -23.87 2.88 -13.22
C GLY A 382 -24.68 1.58 -13.15
N THR A 383 -24.01 0.47 -13.49
CA THR A 383 -24.61 -0.87 -13.40
C THR A 383 -24.28 -1.52 -12.06
N LEU A 384 -25.32 -1.94 -11.34
CA LEU A 384 -25.22 -2.77 -10.15
C LEU A 384 -25.81 -4.14 -10.44
N THR A 385 -25.02 -5.19 -10.24
CA THR A 385 -25.47 -6.58 -10.41
C THR A 385 -25.43 -7.28 -9.04
N ASN A 386 -26.56 -7.82 -8.60
CA ASN A 386 -26.61 -8.67 -7.41
C ASN A 386 -26.76 -10.14 -7.80
N ASN A 387 -25.75 -10.94 -7.52
CA ASN A 387 -25.75 -12.40 -7.69
C ASN A 387 -25.79 -13.13 -6.34
N GLY A 388 -25.70 -12.41 -5.25
CA GLY A 388 -25.66 -12.94 -3.88
C GLY A 388 -26.91 -12.57 -3.08
N ASN A 389 -26.73 -12.43 -1.75
CA ASN A 389 -27.77 -11.98 -0.84
C ASN A 389 -27.48 -10.55 -0.40
N TRP A 390 -28.28 -9.60 -0.88
CA TRP A 390 -28.13 -8.20 -0.51
C TRP A 390 -29.27 -7.75 0.40
N THR A 391 -28.92 -7.27 1.58
CA THR A 391 -29.83 -6.62 2.51
C THR A 391 -29.53 -5.13 2.58
N GLU A 392 -30.48 -4.29 2.21
CA GLU A 392 -30.41 -2.83 2.28
C GLU A 392 -31.26 -2.33 3.44
N ALA A 393 -30.58 -1.73 4.43
CA ALA A 393 -31.27 -1.26 5.62
C ALA A 393 -32.00 0.08 5.42
N ASN A 394 -31.54 0.90 4.47
CA ASN A 394 -32.15 2.20 4.17
C ASN A 394 -33.16 2.08 3.04
N ARG A 395 -33.94 3.14 2.79
CA ARG A 395 -34.72 3.24 1.58
C ARG A 395 -33.78 3.42 0.38
N TYR A 396 -33.86 2.51 -0.60
CA TYR A 396 -32.94 2.54 -1.74
C TYR A 396 -33.56 3.28 -2.94
N THR A 397 -32.77 4.18 -3.53
CA THR A 397 -33.17 4.87 -4.76
C THR A 397 -32.38 4.34 -5.94
N ILE A 398 -33.04 3.71 -6.88
CA ILE A 398 -32.46 3.18 -8.11
C ILE A 398 -32.36 4.32 -9.12
N THR A 399 -31.13 4.75 -9.40
CA THR A 399 -30.81 5.82 -10.37
C THR A 399 -30.07 5.32 -11.60
N GLY A 400 -29.41 4.16 -11.50
CA GLY A 400 -28.76 3.43 -12.59
C GLY A 400 -29.45 2.12 -12.90
N ASN A 401 -28.72 1.19 -13.52
CA ASN A 401 -29.26 -0.12 -13.89
C ASN A 401 -29.01 -1.13 -12.78
N LEU A 402 -30.05 -1.77 -12.27
CA LEU A 402 -29.97 -2.82 -11.27
C LEU A 402 -30.36 -4.17 -11.89
N HIS A 403 -29.43 -5.12 -11.87
CA HIS A 403 -29.68 -6.49 -12.30
C HIS A 403 -29.62 -7.42 -11.09
N ASN A 404 -30.70 -8.10 -10.79
CA ASN A 404 -30.79 -9.05 -9.69
C ASN A 404 -30.98 -10.48 -10.18
N THR A 405 -30.03 -11.35 -9.88
CA THR A 405 -30.15 -12.80 -10.07
C THR A 405 -30.14 -13.55 -8.74
N GLY A 406 -29.76 -12.88 -7.65
CA GLY A 406 -29.74 -13.40 -6.29
C GLY A 406 -30.95 -12.95 -5.49
N ASN A 407 -30.74 -12.69 -4.20
CA ASN A 407 -31.79 -12.24 -3.29
C ASN A 407 -31.54 -10.79 -2.87
N ILE A 408 -32.54 -9.94 -2.98
CA ILE A 408 -32.53 -8.57 -2.45
C ILE A 408 -33.61 -8.43 -1.38
N ASN A 409 -33.24 -7.84 -0.25
CA ASN A 409 -34.18 -7.43 0.80
C ASN A 409 -34.04 -5.93 1.08
N PHE A 410 -34.97 -5.13 0.57
CA PHE A 410 -35.10 -3.70 0.88
C PHE A 410 -35.92 -3.49 2.15
N GLN A 411 -35.26 -3.40 3.32
CA GLN A 411 -35.95 -3.33 4.61
C GLN A 411 -36.83 -2.09 4.76
N ASN A 412 -36.41 -0.96 4.23
CA ASN A 412 -37.15 0.32 4.27
C ASN A 412 -37.70 0.74 2.90
N GLY A 413 -37.82 -0.23 2.00
CA GLY A 413 -38.39 -0.03 0.66
C GLY A 413 -37.39 0.51 -0.36
N PHE A 414 -37.89 0.72 -1.59
CA PHE A 414 -37.11 1.26 -2.68
C PHE A 414 -37.97 2.14 -3.60
N GLN A 415 -37.32 2.89 -4.47
CA GLN A 415 -37.95 3.61 -5.55
C GLN A 415 -37.06 3.61 -6.80
N ILE A 416 -37.65 3.61 -7.98
CA ILE A 416 -36.95 3.82 -9.23
C ILE A 416 -37.13 5.28 -9.62
N GLN A 417 -36.03 6.04 -9.59
CA GLN A 417 -36.03 7.45 -9.98
C GLN A 417 -35.66 7.60 -11.46
N SER A 418 -34.60 6.90 -11.90
CA SER A 418 -34.13 6.81 -13.28
C SER A 418 -33.48 5.45 -13.49
N GLY A 419 -33.19 5.08 -14.74
CA GLY A 419 -32.66 3.75 -15.04
C GLY A 419 -33.72 2.66 -15.00
N PHE A 420 -33.30 1.41 -14.80
CA PHE A 420 -34.21 0.26 -14.78
C PHE A 420 -33.73 -0.82 -13.79
N MET A 421 -34.69 -1.67 -13.40
CA MET A 421 -34.41 -2.88 -12.63
C MET A 421 -34.84 -4.11 -13.42
N THR A 422 -33.93 -5.11 -13.49
CA THR A 422 -34.28 -6.47 -13.95
C THR A 422 -34.07 -7.44 -12.79
N SER A 423 -34.99 -8.37 -12.59
CA SER A 423 -34.86 -9.38 -11.55
C SER A 423 -35.35 -10.74 -12.07
N SER A 424 -34.46 -11.72 -12.03
CA SER A 424 -34.77 -13.14 -12.10
C SER A 424 -34.63 -13.85 -10.75
N GLY A 425 -34.09 -13.12 -9.75
CA GLY A 425 -33.94 -13.58 -8.38
C GLY A 425 -35.09 -13.12 -7.48
N THR A 426 -34.88 -13.28 -6.16
CA THR A 426 -35.90 -12.89 -5.17
C THR A 426 -35.79 -11.40 -4.82
N LEU A 427 -36.92 -10.73 -4.73
CA LEU A 427 -37.04 -9.36 -4.28
C LEU A 427 -38.00 -9.30 -3.10
N GLN A 428 -37.53 -8.85 -1.95
CA GLN A 428 -38.31 -8.61 -0.74
C GLN A 428 -38.31 -7.13 -0.39
N THR A 429 -39.44 -6.64 0.09
CA THR A 429 -39.56 -5.27 0.62
C THR A 429 -40.63 -5.21 1.69
N ASN A 430 -40.43 -4.39 2.72
CA ASN A 430 -41.42 -4.15 3.76
C ASN A 430 -42.55 -3.20 3.29
N ASN A 431 -42.38 -2.57 2.11
CA ASN A 431 -43.39 -1.71 1.51
C ASN A 431 -43.86 -2.26 0.16
N ALA A 432 -44.96 -3.00 0.19
CA ALA A 432 -45.55 -3.59 -1.01
C ALA A 432 -45.92 -2.54 -2.08
N PHE A 433 -46.27 -1.32 -1.69
CA PHE A 433 -46.58 -0.25 -2.64
C PHE A 433 -45.40 0.19 -3.50
N ASP A 434 -44.17 0.03 -3.02
CA ASP A 434 -42.98 0.37 -3.81
C ASP A 434 -42.87 -0.51 -5.07
N ILE A 435 -43.29 -1.77 -4.99
CA ILE A 435 -43.33 -2.66 -6.14
C ILE A 435 -44.41 -2.19 -7.14
N PHE A 436 -45.61 -1.89 -6.66
CA PHE A 436 -46.68 -1.40 -7.52
C PHE A 436 -46.36 -0.02 -8.12
N ASP A 437 -45.80 0.90 -7.37
CA ASP A 437 -45.34 2.21 -7.86
C ASP A 437 -44.26 2.05 -8.93
N SER A 438 -43.39 1.06 -8.78
CA SER A 438 -42.34 0.73 -9.76
C SER A 438 -42.91 0.11 -11.03
N LEU A 439 -43.96 -0.73 -10.90
CA LEU A 439 -44.70 -1.27 -12.05
C LEU A 439 -45.47 -0.18 -12.81
N GLY A 440 -46.06 0.81 -12.08
CA GLY A 440 -46.76 1.94 -12.69
C GLY A 440 -45.83 2.83 -13.52
N LYS A 441 -44.56 2.88 -13.20
CA LYS A 441 -43.50 3.50 -13.99
C LYS A 441 -42.99 2.57 -15.11
N ALA A 442 -43.33 1.29 -15.09
CA ALA A 442 -42.92 0.31 -16.09
C ALA A 442 -43.59 0.55 -17.45
N GLY A 443 -44.73 1.23 -17.52
CA GLY A 443 -45.25 1.76 -18.77
C GLY A 443 -44.29 2.72 -19.48
N GLN A 444 -43.22 3.13 -18.78
CA GLN A 444 -42.08 3.83 -19.32
C GLN A 444 -40.84 2.93 -19.46
N GLN A 445 -40.99 1.61 -19.41
CA GLN A 445 -39.95 0.58 -19.55
C GLN A 445 -38.89 0.56 -18.40
N ASN A 446 -39.19 1.08 -17.23
CA ASN A 446 -38.22 1.21 -16.16
C ASN A 446 -38.11 -0.01 -15.22
N LEU A 447 -39.04 -0.97 -15.29
CA LEU A 447 -39.00 -2.20 -14.51
C LEU A 447 -39.24 -3.40 -15.43
N HIS A 448 -38.18 -4.08 -15.81
CA HIS A 448 -38.25 -5.34 -16.53
C HIS A 448 -38.09 -6.50 -15.53
N TYR A 449 -39.21 -7.10 -15.12
CA TYR A 449 -39.19 -8.44 -14.57
C TYR A 449 -39.01 -9.41 -15.72
N VAL A 450 -37.76 -9.79 -16.03
CA VAL A 450 -37.48 -10.85 -16.98
C VAL A 450 -37.96 -12.16 -16.36
N GLY A 451 -39.04 -12.68 -16.88
CA GLY A 451 -39.62 -13.91 -16.36
C GLY A 451 -40.35 -13.70 -15.04
N LEU A 452 -41.45 -12.97 -15.05
CA LEU A 452 -42.44 -12.97 -13.97
C LEU A 452 -42.96 -14.39 -13.60
N GLY A 453 -42.26 -15.42 -14.07
CA GLY A 453 -42.69 -16.83 -13.97
C GLY A 453 -42.47 -17.49 -12.62
N SER A 454 -41.46 -17.15 -11.82
CA SER A 454 -41.21 -17.94 -10.61
C SER A 454 -40.44 -17.24 -9.49
N SER A 455 -40.02 -15.99 -9.62
CA SER A 455 -39.09 -15.36 -8.68
C SER A 455 -39.47 -13.97 -8.16
N VAL A 456 -40.64 -13.50 -8.47
CA VAL A 456 -41.26 -12.39 -7.74
C VAL A 456 -41.51 -12.86 -6.31
N PRO A 457 -41.32 -11.97 -5.24
CA PRO A 457 -41.58 -12.34 -3.87
C PRO A 457 -42.83 -13.19 -3.75
N GLN A 458 -42.76 -14.23 -2.95
CA GLN A 458 -43.79 -15.27 -2.91
C GLN A 458 -45.20 -14.70 -2.83
N GLU A 459 -45.35 -13.49 -2.31
CA GLU A 459 -46.64 -12.75 -2.36
C GLU A 459 -46.39 -11.26 -2.01
N VAL A 460 -46.55 -10.36 -3.00
CA VAL A 460 -46.74 -8.94 -2.70
C VAL A 460 -48.25 -8.72 -2.56
N LYS A 461 -48.68 -8.44 -1.35
CA LYS A 461 -50.10 -8.40 -1.00
C LYS A 461 -50.48 -7.05 -0.40
N VAL A 462 -51.43 -6.37 -0.97
CA VAL A 462 -52.00 -5.14 -0.45
C VAL A 462 -53.51 -5.27 -0.29
N SER A 463 -54.07 -4.63 0.68
CA SER A 463 -55.53 -4.62 0.84
C SER A 463 -56.18 -3.94 -0.36
N LEU A 464 -57.33 -4.43 -0.78
CA LEU A 464 -58.13 -3.81 -1.85
C LEU A 464 -58.44 -2.37 -1.51
N THR A 465 -58.82 -2.10 -0.24
CA THR A 465 -59.12 -0.76 0.21
C THR A 465 -57.96 0.19 0.05
N ASP A 466 -56.78 -0.20 0.52
CA ASP A 466 -55.56 0.63 0.43
C ASP A 466 -55.13 0.82 -1.02
N PHE A 467 -55.22 -0.24 -1.84
CA PHE A 467 -54.89 -0.17 -3.24
C PHE A 467 -55.76 0.82 -3.99
N PHE A 468 -57.11 0.72 -3.80
CA PHE A 468 -58.06 1.62 -4.46
C PHE A 468 -57.92 3.04 -3.96
N GLN A 469 -57.73 3.23 -2.67
CA GLN A 469 -57.53 4.56 -2.08
C GLN A 469 -56.33 5.25 -2.72
N LYS A 470 -55.27 4.51 -2.96
CA LYS A 470 -54.00 5.08 -3.49
C LYS A 470 -54.05 5.26 -5.03
N TYR A 471 -54.55 4.29 -5.77
CA TYR A 471 -54.41 4.29 -7.23
C TYR A 471 -55.69 4.60 -8.01
N LEU A 472 -56.82 4.40 -7.41
CA LEU A 472 -58.12 4.59 -8.02
C LEU A 472 -59.14 5.26 -7.07
N PRO A 473 -58.80 6.47 -6.55
CA PRO A 473 -59.64 7.15 -5.60
C PRO A 473 -61.00 7.48 -6.27
N GLY A 474 -62.05 7.08 -5.63
CA GLY A 474 -63.42 7.36 -6.10
C GLY A 474 -64.13 6.22 -6.86
N THR A 475 -63.47 5.11 -7.09
CA THR A 475 -64.06 3.98 -7.89
C THR A 475 -64.74 2.92 -7.07
N LEU A 476 -64.62 2.93 -5.73
CA LEU A 476 -65.19 1.84 -4.91
C LEU A 476 -65.83 2.28 -3.59
N SER A 477 -66.92 1.56 -3.24
CA SER A 477 -67.52 1.66 -1.95
C SER A 477 -66.64 1.04 -0.87
N LYS A 478 -66.61 1.63 0.30
CA LYS A 478 -65.77 1.32 1.48
C LYS A 478 -65.96 -0.11 2.06
N SER A 479 -66.63 -1.01 1.37
CA SER A 479 -67.00 -2.35 1.88
C SER A 479 -66.27 -3.53 1.23
N LEU A 480 -65.26 -3.29 0.39
CA LEU A 480 -64.52 -4.39 -0.24
C LEU A 480 -63.41 -4.91 0.70
N VAL A 481 -63.64 -6.09 1.24
CA VAL A 481 -62.63 -6.82 2.01
C VAL A 481 -61.95 -7.82 1.09
N GLY A 482 -60.64 -7.64 0.90
CA GLY A 482 -59.87 -8.51 0.06
C GLY A 482 -58.44 -7.96 -0.18
N HIS A 483 -57.72 -8.61 -1.06
CA HIS A 483 -56.36 -8.27 -1.36
C HIS A 483 -56.12 -8.34 -2.88
N ILE A 484 -55.25 -7.46 -3.39
CA ILE A 484 -54.56 -7.66 -4.67
C ILE A 484 -53.18 -8.19 -4.35
N SER A 485 -52.83 -9.32 -4.94
CA SER A 485 -51.49 -9.89 -4.85
C SER A 485 -50.88 -10.03 -6.22
N LEU A 486 -49.56 -9.84 -6.27
CA LEU A 486 -48.72 -10.17 -7.37
C LEU A 486 -47.94 -11.43 -6.96
N THR A 487 -48.29 -12.58 -7.55
CA THR A 487 -47.71 -13.88 -7.20
C THR A 487 -47.25 -14.57 -8.47
N GLY A 488 -45.95 -14.86 -8.55
CA GLY A 488 -45.39 -15.51 -9.76
C GLY A 488 -45.70 -14.73 -11.05
N GLY A 489 -45.75 -13.39 -10.99
CA GLY A 489 -46.06 -12.53 -12.13
C GLY A 489 -47.53 -12.45 -12.52
N LYS A 490 -48.37 -13.12 -11.77
CA LYS A 490 -49.83 -13.08 -12.02
C LYS A 490 -50.48 -12.15 -10.98
N VAL A 491 -51.35 -11.30 -11.50
CA VAL A 491 -52.23 -10.49 -10.66
C VAL A 491 -53.36 -11.37 -10.17
N ILE A 492 -53.48 -11.53 -8.86
CA ILE A 492 -54.54 -12.29 -8.22
C ILE A 492 -55.35 -11.35 -7.35
N VAL A 493 -56.64 -11.30 -7.60
CA VAL A 493 -57.58 -10.55 -6.76
C VAL A 493 -58.37 -11.57 -5.94
N THR A 494 -58.27 -11.45 -4.61
CA THR A 494 -59.05 -12.23 -3.66
C THR A 494 -59.91 -11.27 -2.83
N GLY A 495 -61.19 -11.56 -2.70
CA GLY A 495 -62.06 -10.76 -1.91
C GLY A 495 -63.29 -11.51 -1.45
N VAL A 496 -63.88 -11.07 -0.34
CA VAL A 496 -65.14 -11.56 0.14
C VAL A 496 -66.24 -10.87 -0.67
N ASN A 497 -67.19 -11.67 -1.19
CA ASN A 497 -68.33 -11.19 -1.98
C ASN A 497 -68.03 -10.58 -3.35
N LEU A 498 -66.88 -10.90 -3.95
CA LEU A 498 -66.60 -10.53 -5.34
C LEU A 498 -67.10 -11.63 -6.29
N THR A 499 -67.89 -11.23 -7.28
CA THR A 499 -68.21 -12.11 -8.41
C THR A 499 -67.01 -12.36 -9.31
N THR A 500 -67.05 -13.40 -10.13
CA THR A 500 -65.95 -13.69 -11.09
C THR A 500 -65.74 -12.52 -12.03
N THR A 501 -66.83 -11.92 -12.55
CA THR A 501 -66.74 -10.76 -13.45
C THR A 501 -66.06 -9.57 -12.75
N GLN A 502 -66.44 -9.27 -11.51
CA GLN A 502 -65.80 -8.19 -10.73
C GLN A 502 -64.32 -8.42 -10.51
N ARG A 503 -63.91 -9.69 -10.28
CA ARG A 503 -62.49 -10.01 -10.13
C ARG A 503 -61.75 -9.81 -11.47
N ASP A 504 -62.32 -10.26 -12.56
CA ASP A 504 -61.73 -10.11 -13.89
C ASP A 504 -61.60 -8.65 -14.31
N ASP A 505 -62.65 -7.86 -14.06
CA ASP A 505 -62.63 -6.41 -14.28
C ASP A 505 -61.53 -5.70 -13.45
N LEU A 506 -61.40 -6.09 -12.18
CA LEU A 506 -60.36 -5.57 -11.32
C LEU A 506 -58.94 -5.98 -11.79
N VAL A 507 -58.77 -7.23 -12.28
CA VAL A 507 -57.53 -7.69 -12.88
C VAL A 507 -57.19 -6.88 -14.12
N GLN A 508 -58.20 -6.64 -14.99
CA GLN A 508 -58.01 -5.85 -16.22
C GLN A 508 -57.70 -4.37 -15.89
N ALA A 509 -58.40 -3.78 -14.93
CA ALA A 509 -58.13 -2.43 -14.48
C ALA A 509 -56.73 -2.28 -13.88
N PHE A 510 -56.27 -3.29 -13.13
CA PHE A 510 -54.92 -3.35 -12.59
C PHE A 510 -53.89 -3.47 -13.73
N LYS A 511 -54.09 -4.40 -14.65
CA LYS A 511 -53.23 -4.58 -15.82
C LYS A 511 -53.14 -3.30 -16.65
N ALA A 512 -54.28 -2.68 -16.94
CA ALA A 512 -54.32 -1.42 -17.68
C ALA A 512 -53.58 -0.29 -16.93
N LYS A 513 -53.74 -0.22 -15.60
CA LYS A 513 -53.07 0.81 -14.76
C LYS A 513 -51.56 0.65 -14.76
N PHE A 514 -51.06 -0.57 -14.76
CA PHE A 514 -49.64 -0.87 -14.64
C PHE A 514 -49.00 -1.42 -15.92
N PHE A 515 -49.76 -1.38 -17.07
CA PHE A 515 -49.30 -1.82 -18.40
C PHE A 515 -48.76 -3.26 -18.41
N LEU A 516 -49.36 -4.15 -17.64
CA LEU A 516 -49.01 -5.56 -17.61
C LEU A 516 -49.76 -6.30 -18.72
N SER A 517 -49.04 -7.07 -19.52
CA SER A 517 -49.60 -7.92 -20.58
C SER A 517 -50.29 -9.16 -20.02
#